data_edf2c689c01ec3d6e8504e4cebf5f366
#
_entry.id   edf2c689c01ec3d6e8504e4cebf5f366
#
_cell.length_a   1.000
_cell.length_b   1.000
_cell.length_c   1.000
_cell.angle_alpha   90.00
_cell.angle_beta   90.00
_cell.angle_gamma   90.00
#
_symmetry.space_group_name_H-M   'P 1'
#
loop_
_entity.id
_entity.type
_entity.pdbx_description
1 polymer ?
#
loop_
_entity_poly.entity_id
_entity_poly.type
_entity_poly.pdbx_seq_one_letter_code
_entity_poly.pdbx_strand_id
1 'polypeptide(L)'
;MKKYNQLSVAILPLPGGEFYHYGTSHELISSTLAIQDKVRDQRRIMHRKVKPNPAIFIQNSITQVSLSADNANLWIENSHVGKEWKLGSRQIITGVPENQWSINLPDGVCIDIIPIGENEFVARPYGLDDVFKGALDKITTTYLNVPFTRWME
;
A
#
# COMPACT_ATOMS: atom_id res chain seq x y z
N MET A 1 27.62 -36.62 2.98
CA MET A 1 27.99 -35.20 3.12
C MET A 1 29.11 -34.70 2.17
N LYS A 2 29.57 -35.48 1.19
CA LYS A 2 30.70 -35.05 0.29
C LYS A 2 30.27 -34.47 -1.08
N LYS A 3 29.00 -34.42 -1.43
CA LYS A 3 28.55 -33.98 -2.77
C LYS A 3 28.36 -32.47 -2.93
N TYR A 4 28.28 -31.71 -1.86
CA TYR A 4 28.02 -30.26 -1.92
C TYR A 4 29.26 -29.38 -2.05
N ASN A 5 30.45 -29.94 -1.85
CA ASN A 5 31.72 -29.20 -1.97
C ASN A 5 32.22 -29.00 -3.42
N GLN A 6 31.45 -29.44 -4.42
CA GLN A 6 31.79 -29.28 -5.84
C GLN A 6 30.98 -28.18 -6.55
N LEU A 7 30.10 -27.44 -5.81
CA LEU A 7 29.36 -26.33 -6.37
C LEU A 7 30.26 -25.10 -6.46
N SER A 8 30.37 -24.56 -7.67
CA SER A 8 31.00 -23.26 -7.90
C SER A 8 29.97 -22.16 -7.76
N VAL A 9 30.35 -21.05 -7.15
CA VAL A 9 29.52 -19.84 -7.08
C VAL A 9 30.17 -18.78 -7.97
N ALA A 10 29.37 -18.17 -8.83
CA ALA A 10 29.81 -17.04 -9.65
C ALA A 10 28.92 -15.84 -9.30
N ILE A 11 29.54 -14.66 -9.18
CA ILE A 11 28.84 -13.38 -9.07
C ILE A 11 28.78 -12.78 -10.45
N LEU A 12 27.57 -12.60 -10.97
CA LEU A 12 27.35 -11.90 -12.22
C LEU A 12 26.99 -10.44 -11.90
N PRO A 13 27.85 -9.48 -12.21
CA PRO A 13 27.52 -8.07 -12.04
C PRO A 13 26.43 -7.68 -13.05
N LEU A 14 25.44 -6.92 -12.60
CA LEU A 14 24.39 -6.34 -13.45
C LEU A 14 24.61 -4.82 -13.53
N PRO A 15 25.42 -4.34 -14.52
CA PRO A 15 25.66 -2.91 -14.68
C PRO A 15 24.35 -2.15 -14.94
N GLY A 16 24.09 -1.09 -14.16
CA GLY A 16 22.87 -0.32 -14.29
C GLY A 16 21.61 -1.02 -13.73
N GLY A 17 21.81 -2.15 -13.05
CA GLY A 17 20.72 -2.83 -12.35
C GLY A 17 20.19 -1.97 -11.20
N GLU A 18 18.88 -1.99 -11.00
CA GLU A 18 18.21 -1.33 -9.88
C GLU A 18 17.38 -2.35 -9.12
N PHE A 19 17.26 -2.13 -7.82
CA PHE A 19 16.50 -3.00 -6.93
C PHE A 19 15.31 -2.23 -6.36
N TYR A 20 14.11 -2.75 -6.59
CA TYR A 20 12.87 -2.21 -6.04
C TYR A 20 12.36 -3.15 -4.97
N HIS A 21 12.28 -2.67 -3.74
CA HIS A 21 11.85 -3.45 -2.59
C HIS A 21 10.36 -3.24 -2.31
N TYR A 22 9.69 -4.31 -1.86
CA TYR A 22 8.28 -4.32 -1.48
C TYR A 22 8.13 -4.92 -0.06
N GLY A 23 8.96 -4.48 0.88
CA GLY A 23 8.99 -5.03 2.24
C GLY A 23 8.11 -4.31 3.25
N THR A 24 7.56 -3.14 2.88
CA THR A 24 6.69 -2.33 3.74
C THR A 24 5.50 -1.80 2.97
N SER A 25 4.44 -1.39 3.69
CA SER A 25 3.26 -0.77 3.08
C SER A 25 3.61 0.51 2.28
N HIS A 26 4.53 1.31 2.80
CA HIS A 26 5.03 2.50 2.12
C HIS A 26 5.70 2.14 0.77
N GLU A 27 6.49 1.09 0.73
CA GLU A 27 7.21 0.67 -0.47
C GLU A 27 6.30 0.10 -1.55
N LEU A 28 5.12 -0.42 -1.21
CA LEU A 28 4.13 -0.84 -2.20
C LEU A 28 3.82 0.31 -3.17
N ILE A 29 3.57 1.48 -2.66
CA ILE A 29 3.21 2.64 -3.48
C ILE A 29 4.47 3.25 -4.12
N SER A 30 5.52 3.51 -3.35
CA SER A 30 6.72 4.21 -3.83
C SER A 30 7.50 3.40 -4.88
N SER A 31 7.69 2.10 -4.67
CA SER A 31 8.37 1.24 -5.64
C SER A 31 7.54 1.05 -6.91
N THR A 32 6.22 0.91 -6.79
CA THR A 32 5.34 0.82 -7.97
C THR A 32 5.37 2.11 -8.78
N LEU A 33 5.34 3.27 -8.11
CA LEU A 33 5.44 4.57 -8.78
C LEU A 33 6.80 4.73 -9.49
N ALA A 34 7.90 4.36 -8.84
CA ALA A 34 9.23 4.44 -9.40
C ALA A 34 9.40 3.54 -10.64
N ILE A 35 8.86 2.31 -10.61
CA ILE A 35 8.85 1.40 -11.77
C ILE A 35 7.99 1.97 -12.90
N GLN A 36 6.79 2.47 -12.59
CA GLN A 36 5.91 3.12 -13.56
C GLN A 36 6.60 4.29 -14.24
N ASP A 37 7.41 5.05 -13.49
CA ASP A 37 8.12 6.21 -13.98
C ASP A 37 9.28 5.88 -14.94
N LYS A 38 9.79 4.66 -14.91
CA LYS A 38 10.82 4.21 -15.87
C LYS A 38 10.29 3.93 -17.27
N VAL A 39 9.01 3.59 -17.42
CA VAL A 39 8.39 3.32 -18.71
C VAL A 39 7.99 4.64 -19.39
N ARG A 40 9.00 5.42 -19.82
CA ARG A 40 8.81 6.78 -20.37
C ARG A 40 7.90 6.84 -21.60
N ASP A 41 7.94 5.82 -22.46
CA ASP A 41 7.19 5.83 -23.72
C ASP A 41 5.68 5.67 -23.51
N GLN A 42 5.27 4.81 -22.61
CA GLN A 42 3.86 4.65 -22.24
C GLN A 42 3.31 5.92 -21.58
N ARG A 43 4.10 6.63 -20.78
CA ARG A 43 3.68 7.90 -20.16
C ARG A 43 3.49 9.02 -21.17
N ARG A 44 4.32 9.11 -22.20
CA ARG A 44 4.19 10.12 -23.24
C ARG A 44 2.95 9.90 -24.11
N ILE A 45 2.59 8.66 -24.37
CA ILE A 45 1.56 8.31 -25.35
C ILE A 45 0.19 8.10 -24.69
N MET A 46 0.10 7.45 -23.53
CA MET A 46 -1.18 7.00 -22.95
C MET A 46 -1.50 7.54 -21.57
N HIS A 47 -0.53 7.65 -20.67
CA HIS A 47 -0.81 7.89 -19.24
C HIS A 47 -1.35 9.27 -18.91
N ARG A 48 -0.92 10.32 -19.56
CA ARG A 48 -1.41 11.68 -19.26
C ARG A 48 -2.90 11.87 -19.58
N LYS A 49 -3.43 11.07 -20.51
CA LYS A 49 -4.85 11.11 -20.88
C LYS A 49 -5.69 10.06 -20.16
N VAL A 50 -5.09 8.91 -19.83
CA VAL A 50 -5.80 7.75 -19.28
C VAL A 50 -5.65 7.68 -17.76
N LYS A 51 -4.53 8.16 -17.21
CA LYS A 51 -4.26 8.19 -15.77
C LYS A 51 -3.82 9.59 -15.35
N PRO A 52 -4.77 10.52 -15.13
CA PRO A 52 -4.47 11.91 -14.77
C PRO A 52 -3.74 12.03 -13.42
N ASN A 53 -3.96 11.08 -12.51
CA ASN A 53 -3.34 11.04 -11.19
C ASN A 53 -2.43 9.80 -11.09
N PRO A 54 -1.15 9.87 -11.51
CA PRO A 54 -0.27 8.72 -11.60
C PRO A 54 0.02 8.04 -10.26
N ALA A 55 -0.09 8.77 -9.15
CA ALA A 55 0.12 8.25 -7.80
C ALA A 55 -1.14 7.63 -7.16
N ILE A 56 -2.23 7.47 -7.92
CA ILE A 56 -3.45 6.79 -7.50
C ILE A 56 -3.55 5.46 -8.23
N PHE A 57 -3.55 4.36 -7.50
CA PHE A 57 -3.64 3.00 -7.99
C PHE A 57 -4.99 2.39 -7.59
N ILE A 58 -5.80 2.02 -8.57
CA ILE A 58 -7.10 1.37 -8.34
C ILE A 58 -7.11 0.07 -9.14
N GLN A 59 -7.24 -1.05 -8.44
CA GLN A 59 -7.20 -2.39 -9.01
C GLN A 59 -8.41 -3.20 -8.54
N ASN A 60 -9.12 -3.81 -9.48
CA ASN A 60 -10.28 -4.66 -9.19
C ASN A 60 -11.24 -4.06 -8.15
N SER A 61 -11.59 -2.77 -8.32
CA SER A 61 -12.32 -2.01 -7.31
C SER A 61 -13.37 -1.10 -7.93
N ILE A 62 -14.43 -0.84 -7.18
CA ILE A 62 -15.44 0.16 -7.50
C ILE A 62 -15.21 1.36 -6.59
N THR A 63 -14.99 2.53 -7.17
CA THR A 63 -14.76 3.76 -6.43
C THR A 63 -15.79 4.80 -6.85
N GLN A 64 -16.66 5.18 -5.93
CA GLN A 64 -17.74 6.15 -6.14
C GLN A 64 -17.39 7.54 -5.59
N VAL A 65 -16.34 7.64 -4.78
CA VAL A 65 -15.83 8.90 -4.27
C VAL A 65 -15.04 9.64 -5.36
N SER A 66 -15.15 10.96 -5.41
CA SER A 66 -14.33 11.78 -6.30
C SER A 66 -12.90 11.86 -5.79
N LEU A 67 -11.95 11.50 -6.64
CA LEU A 67 -10.52 11.55 -6.33
C LEU A 67 -9.85 12.69 -7.10
N SER A 68 -8.90 13.35 -6.47
CA SER A 68 -8.11 14.44 -7.03
C SER A 68 -6.62 14.21 -6.80
N ALA A 69 -5.78 15.16 -7.20
CA ALA A 69 -4.35 15.13 -6.91
C ALA A 69 -4.05 15.19 -5.40
N ASP A 70 -4.97 15.70 -4.58
CA ASP A 70 -4.81 15.75 -3.13
C ASP A 70 -4.85 14.35 -2.48
N ASN A 71 -5.46 13.37 -3.17
CA ASN A 71 -5.45 11.96 -2.77
C ASN A 71 -4.19 11.21 -3.25
N ALA A 72 -3.06 11.87 -3.36
CA ALA A 72 -1.82 11.28 -3.84
C ALA A 72 -1.33 10.09 -2.97
N ASN A 73 -0.62 9.15 -3.59
CA ASN A 73 -0.11 7.94 -2.94
C ASN A 73 -1.24 7.08 -2.35
N LEU A 74 -2.26 6.84 -3.15
CA LEU A 74 -3.43 6.04 -2.80
C LEU A 74 -3.40 4.70 -3.54
N TRP A 75 -3.64 3.62 -2.80
CA TRP A 75 -3.80 2.27 -3.31
C TRP A 75 -5.14 1.71 -2.89
N ILE A 76 -5.99 1.35 -3.86
CA ILE A 76 -7.29 0.74 -3.61
C ILE A 76 -7.33 -0.58 -4.37
N GLU A 77 -7.53 -1.69 -3.67
CA GLU A 77 -7.53 -3.02 -4.27
C GLU A 77 -8.65 -3.88 -3.71
N ASN A 78 -9.32 -4.63 -4.60
CA ASN A 78 -10.41 -5.55 -4.26
C ASN A 78 -11.46 -4.91 -3.34
N SER A 79 -11.88 -3.69 -3.63
CA SER A 79 -12.65 -2.86 -2.71
C SER A 79 -13.82 -2.14 -3.37
N HIS A 80 -14.88 -1.93 -2.59
CA HIS A 80 -15.99 -1.04 -2.94
C HIS A 80 -15.95 0.20 -2.03
N VAL A 81 -15.43 1.30 -2.56
CA VAL A 81 -15.37 2.59 -1.86
C VAL A 81 -16.58 3.42 -2.23
N GLY A 82 -17.53 3.52 -1.32
CA GLY A 82 -18.80 4.22 -1.53
C GLY A 82 -18.68 5.74 -1.55
N LYS A 83 -19.74 6.40 -1.98
CA LYS A 83 -19.78 7.88 -2.15
C LYS A 83 -19.67 8.66 -0.83
N GLU A 84 -20.04 8.04 0.29
CA GLU A 84 -20.02 8.67 1.62
C GLU A 84 -18.64 8.57 2.30
N TRP A 85 -17.66 7.94 1.65
CA TRP A 85 -16.30 7.89 2.16
C TRP A 85 -15.59 9.22 1.95
N LYS A 86 -14.74 9.57 2.91
CA LYS A 86 -13.80 10.69 2.81
C LYS A 86 -12.40 10.14 2.88
N LEU A 87 -11.65 10.30 1.81
CA LEU A 87 -10.28 9.80 1.69
C LEU A 87 -9.29 10.95 1.75
N GLY A 88 -8.21 10.72 2.46
CA GLY A 88 -7.03 11.58 2.45
C GLY A 88 -6.00 11.13 1.41
N SER A 89 -4.74 11.32 1.73
CA SER A 89 -3.56 10.89 0.96
C SER A 89 -2.80 9.79 1.71
N ARG A 90 -1.89 9.10 0.99
CA ARG A 90 -0.98 8.10 1.58
C ARG A 90 -1.74 6.96 2.26
N GLN A 91 -2.62 6.32 1.53
CA GLN A 91 -3.54 5.31 2.05
C GLN A 91 -3.49 4.02 1.22
N ILE A 92 -3.70 2.90 1.90
CA ILE A 92 -3.96 1.60 1.29
C ILE A 92 -5.32 1.12 1.80
N ILE A 93 -6.20 0.76 0.86
CA ILE A 93 -7.56 0.30 1.14
C ILE A 93 -7.74 -1.04 0.43
N THR A 94 -7.97 -2.10 1.20
CA THR A 94 -8.07 -3.45 0.65
C THR A 94 -9.26 -4.22 1.22
N GLY A 95 -9.84 -5.08 0.40
CA GLY A 95 -10.83 -6.07 0.82
C GLY A 95 -12.20 -5.51 1.22
N VAL A 96 -12.50 -4.25 0.92
CA VAL A 96 -13.77 -3.62 1.33
C VAL A 96 -14.93 -4.20 0.51
N PRO A 97 -15.92 -4.86 1.14
CA PRO A 97 -17.07 -5.41 0.43
C PRO A 97 -17.99 -4.31 -0.08
N GLU A 98 -19.00 -4.67 -0.85
CA GLU A 98 -20.09 -3.75 -1.17
C GLU A 98 -20.76 -3.28 0.12
N ASN A 99 -20.89 -1.96 0.26
CA ASN A 99 -21.34 -1.36 1.51
C ASN A 99 -21.98 0.02 1.30
N GLN A 100 -22.62 0.51 2.38
CA GLN A 100 -23.16 1.87 2.49
C GLN A 100 -22.52 2.63 3.66
N TRP A 101 -21.27 2.32 3.99
CA TRP A 101 -20.57 2.91 5.13
C TRP A 101 -20.17 4.35 4.83
N SER A 102 -20.23 5.16 5.89
CA SER A 102 -19.66 6.51 5.90
C SER A 102 -18.37 6.47 6.72
N ILE A 103 -17.23 6.43 6.03
CA ILE A 103 -15.92 6.35 6.68
C ILE A 103 -15.11 7.60 6.32
N ASN A 104 -14.56 8.22 7.36
CA ASN A 104 -13.56 9.27 7.21
C ASN A 104 -12.19 8.68 7.54
N LEU A 105 -11.36 8.49 6.51
CA LEU A 105 -10.04 7.91 6.63
C LEU A 105 -8.99 9.03 6.54
N PRO A 106 -8.33 9.39 7.68
CA PRO A 106 -7.33 10.46 7.69
C PRO A 106 -6.09 10.12 6.87
N ASP A 107 -5.29 11.13 6.53
CA ASP A 107 -4.01 10.96 5.84
C ASP A 107 -3.10 9.94 6.54
N GLY A 108 -2.50 9.07 5.75
CA GLY A 108 -1.58 8.04 6.24
C GLY A 108 -2.24 6.89 7.00
N VAL A 109 -3.57 6.86 7.13
CA VAL A 109 -4.30 5.74 7.72
C VAL A 109 -4.77 4.80 6.62
N CYS A 110 -4.43 3.55 6.74
CA CYS A 110 -4.80 2.46 5.86
C CYS A 110 -5.88 1.59 6.50
N ILE A 111 -6.62 0.85 5.69
CA ILE A 111 -7.62 -0.10 6.18
C ILE A 111 -7.63 -1.36 5.33
N ASP A 112 -7.69 -2.49 6.00
CA ASP A 112 -7.87 -3.79 5.39
C ASP A 112 -9.10 -4.46 6.02
N ILE A 113 -10.02 -4.93 5.18
CA ILE A 113 -11.24 -5.60 5.62
C ILE A 113 -11.12 -7.08 5.29
N ILE A 114 -11.22 -7.91 6.32
CA ILE A 114 -11.06 -9.36 6.21
C ILE A 114 -12.41 -10.03 6.51
N PRO A 115 -12.97 -10.81 5.58
CA PRO A 115 -14.16 -11.59 5.87
C PRO A 115 -13.81 -12.71 6.86
N ILE A 116 -14.63 -12.88 7.89
CA ILE A 116 -14.53 -13.94 8.89
C ILE A 116 -15.77 -14.84 8.93
N GLY A 117 -16.80 -14.50 8.19
CA GLY A 117 -18.06 -15.24 8.04
C GLY A 117 -18.82 -14.79 6.82
N GLU A 118 -20.05 -15.24 6.68
CA GLU A 118 -20.87 -14.95 5.49
C GLU A 118 -21.19 -13.44 5.38
N ASN A 119 -21.46 -12.75 6.50
CA ASN A 119 -21.72 -11.31 6.56
C ASN A 119 -20.92 -10.64 7.70
N GLU A 120 -19.84 -11.24 8.12
CA GLU A 120 -19.01 -10.76 9.22
C GLU A 120 -17.61 -10.40 8.71
N PHE A 121 -17.10 -9.27 9.18
CA PHE A 121 -15.82 -8.74 8.75
C PHE A 121 -15.02 -8.21 9.94
N VAL A 122 -13.71 -8.35 9.87
CA VAL A 122 -12.77 -7.65 10.75
C VAL A 122 -12.18 -6.47 9.99
N ALA A 123 -12.31 -5.27 10.53
CA ALA A 123 -11.60 -4.10 10.05
C ALA A 123 -10.24 -3.98 10.75
N ARG A 124 -9.17 -3.92 9.98
CA ARG A 124 -7.79 -3.70 10.44
C ARG A 124 -7.30 -2.34 9.98
N PRO A 125 -7.48 -1.26 10.77
CA PRO A 125 -6.82 -0.01 10.48
C PRO A 125 -5.34 -0.10 10.86
N TYR A 126 -4.46 0.61 10.12
CA TYR A 126 -3.03 0.73 10.43
C TYR A 126 -2.46 1.99 9.78
N GLY A 127 -1.32 2.46 10.28
CA GLY A 127 -0.60 3.57 9.66
C GLY A 127 0.26 3.09 8.49
N LEU A 128 0.33 3.87 7.41
CA LEU A 128 1.16 3.54 6.25
C LEU A 128 2.63 3.34 6.62
N ASP A 129 3.11 4.12 7.56
CA ASP A 129 4.51 4.12 8.02
C ASP A 129 4.68 3.35 9.35
N ASP A 130 3.70 2.57 9.78
CA ASP A 130 3.81 1.81 11.00
C ASP A 130 4.96 0.80 10.97
N VAL A 131 5.68 0.73 12.06
CA VAL A 131 6.80 -0.18 12.26
C VAL A 131 6.41 -1.27 13.26
N PHE A 132 6.08 -2.45 12.75
CA PHE A 132 5.71 -3.62 13.55
C PHE A 132 6.90 -4.54 13.87
N LYS A 133 8.13 -4.08 13.61
CA LYS A 133 9.35 -4.85 13.85
C LYS A 133 10.01 -4.40 15.14
N GLY A 134 10.24 -5.34 16.05
CA GLY A 134 10.96 -5.08 17.28
C GLY A 134 10.14 -5.32 18.56
N ALA A 135 10.69 -4.94 19.70
CA ALA A 135 10.00 -5.06 20.97
C ALA A 135 8.91 -3.99 21.11
N LEU A 136 7.80 -4.33 21.75
CA LEU A 136 6.62 -3.45 21.89
C LEU A 136 6.89 -2.24 22.79
N ASP A 137 7.89 -2.35 23.68
CA ASP A 137 8.33 -1.28 24.58
C ASP A 137 9.20 -0.22 23.91
N LYS A 138 9.59 -0.42 22.63
CA LYS A 138 10.37 0.56 21.91
C LYS A 138 9.48 1.66 21.33
N ILE A 139 9.91 2.91 21.52
CA ILE A 139 9.24 4.10 20.96
C ILE A 139 9.15 4.06 19.42
N THR A 140 10.02 3.28 18.76
CA THR A 140 10.03 3.09 17.30
C THR A 140 9.01 2.08 16.80
N THR A 141 8.41 1.27 17.68
CA THR A 141 7.31 0.37 17.32
C THR A 141 6.01 1.14 17.40
N THR A 142 5.35 1.32 16.26
CA THR A 142 4.16 2.17 16.13
C THR A 142 2.93 1.41 15.65
N TYR A 143 1.76 1.88 16.06
CA TYR A 143 0.47 1.50 15.53
C TYR A 143 -0.39 2.77 15.34
N LEU A 144 -0.96 2.93 14.15
CA LEU A 144 -1.64 4.15 13.71
C LEU A 144 -0.75 5.41 13.91
N ASN A 145 0.55 5.28 13.59
CA ASN A 145 1.57 6.32 13.73
C ASN A 145 1.83 6.77 15.18
N VAL A 146 1.34 6.04 16.18
CA VAL A 146 1.56 6.30 17.60
C VAL A 146 2.45 5.19 18.18
N PRO A 147 3.44 5.52 19.03
CA PRO A 147 4.22 4.49 19.74
C PRO A 147 3.32 3.51 20.47
N PHE A 148 3.62 2.22 20.33
CA PHE A 148 2.76 1.16 20.90
C PHE A 148 2.65 1.26 22.42
N THR A 149 3.67 1.77 23.10
CA THR A 149 3.66 2.01 24.55
C THR A 149 2.51 2.91 24.99
N ARG A 150 2.10 3.88 24.15
CA ARG A 150 0.96 4.78 24.47
C ARG A 150 -0.41 4.13 24.32
N TRP A 151 -0.50 2.98 23.67
CA TRP A 151 -1.74 2.22 23.56
C TRP A 151 -1.96 1.32 24.78
N MET A 152 -0.90 1.12 25.62
CA MET A 152 -0.93 0.27 26.80
C MET A 152 -1.18 1.07 28.10
N GLU A 153 -1.20 2.40 28.04
CA GLU A 153 -1.55 3.31 29.15
C GLU A 153 -3.07 3.49 29.28
#